data_c5a459659b1e4c94dc9780c6e4b5be7d
#
_entry.id   c5a459659b1e4c94dc9780c6e4b5be7d
#
_cell.length_a   1.000
_cell.length_b   1.000
_cell.length_c   1.000
_cell.angle_alpha   90.00
_cell.angle_beta   90.00
_cell.angle_gamma   90.00
#
_symmetry.space_group_name_H-M   'P 1'
#
loop_
_entity.id
_entity.type
_entity.pdbx_description
1 polymer ?
#
loop_
_entity_poly.entity_id
_entity_poly.type
_entity_poly.pdbx_seq_one_letter_code
_entity_poly.pdbx_strand_id
1 'polypeptide(L)'
;MYEKGIREIESLRNIKRKELVSVGSVYLDSMLKRVNQKKECIDEDQEEIVTVLFAPTWGESSTLNRYGNRILYALKDTGYNIVVRPHPQSYVSDPKLMEELMNEFPEGNTFHWNRDNDNFDVLSKADILISDFSSVVFDYTFIFNKPIIYVNTNLDYSPYDAAWLDRPIWNISVLPELGAELTADNIENIKQVIDGVIDNPKYCLGIEKARDYCWEHRGEAATRVVDYLISKRGTLC
;
A
#
# COMPACT_ATOMS: atom_id res chain seq x y z
N MET A 1 -18.75 0.73 4.63
CA MET A 1 -17.80 1.59 5.35
C MET A 1 -17.84 3.05 4.93
N TYR A 2 -17.55 3.35 3.67
CA TYR A 2 -17.45 4.72 3.18
C TYR A 2 -18.73 5.53 3.40
N GLU A 3 -19.91 4.94 3.22
CA GLU A 3 -21.16 5.64 3.47
C GLU A 3 -21.26 6.14 4.91
N LYS A 4 -21.01 5.28 5.90
CA LYS A 4 -21.06 5.68 7.33
C LYS A 4 -20.05 6.80 7.64
N GLY A 5 -18.82 6.69 7.14
CA GLY A 5 -17.79 7.71 7.31
C GLY A 5 -18.15 9.04 6.65
N ILE A 6 -18.69 8.99 5.41
CA ILE A 6 -19.14 10.20 4.72
C ILE A 6 -20.32 10.85 5.46
N ARG A 7 -21.28 10.07 5.94
CA ARG A 7 -22.41 10.59 6.73
C ARG A 7 -21.96 11.25 8.03
N GLU A 8 -20.95 10.68 8.68
CA GLU A 8 -20.33 11.27 9.86
C GLU A 8 -19.67 12.62 9.52
N ILE A 9 -18.88 12.69 8.45
CA ILE A 9 -18.25 13.93 7.98
C ILE A 9 -19.30 14.98 7.62
N GLU A 10 -20.35 14.60 6.89
CA GLU A 10 -21.44 15.49 6.54
C GLU A 10 -22.12 16.09 7.79
N SER A 11 -22.33 15.26 8.83
CA SER A 11 -22.91 15.70 10.10
C SER A 11 -21.99 16.64 10.87
N LEU A 12 -20.73 16.27 11.02
CA LEU A 12 -19.74 17.04 11.79
C LEU A 12 -19.42 18.40 11.15
N ARG A 13 -19.42 18.46 9.82
CA ARG A 13 -19.17 19.70 9.06
C ARG A 13 -20.44 20.48 8.71
N ASN A 14 -21.61 20.00 9.13
CA ASN A 14 -22.93 20.59 8.80
C ASN A 14 -23.10 20.80 7.27
N ILE A 15 -22.71 19.80 6.47
CA ILE A 15 -22.79 19.83 5.02
C ILE A 15 -24.08 19.11 4.59
N LYS A 16 -24.73 19.65 3.54
CA LYS A 16 -25.92 19.01 2.95
C LYS A 16 -25.61 17.58 2.52
N ARG A 17 -26.46 16.64 2.91
CA ARG A 17 -26.38 15.24 2.51
C ARG A 17 -26.33 15.09 0.99
N LYS A 18 -25.36 14.32 0.51
CA LYS A 18 -25.21 13.94 -0.89
C LYS A 18 -25.79 12.55 -1.14
N GLU A 19 -26.15 12.28 -2.38
CA GLU A 19 -26.45 10.93 -2.82
C GLU A 19 -25.15 10.12 -2.86
N LEU A 20 -25.17 8.96 -2.22
CA LEU A 20 -24.03 8.04 -2.18
C LEU A 20 -24.46 6.72 -2.80
N VAL A 21 -23.65 6.19 -3.69
CA VAL A 21 -23.86 4.89 -4.32
C VAL A 21 -22.58 4.09 -4.22
N SER A 22 -22.64 2.90 -3.60
CA SER A 22 -21.53 1.97 -3.57
C SER A 22 -21.44 1.24 -4.91
N VAL A 23 -20.34 1.42 -5.61
CA VAL A 23 -20.08 0.81 -6.93
C VAL A 23 -18.89 -0.16 -6.92
N GLY A 24 -18.12 -0.20 -5.84
CA GLY A 24 -16.88 -0.96 -5.76
C GLY A 24 -15.67 -0.16 -6.23
N SER A 25 -14.55 -0.85 -6.51
CA SER A 25 -13.28 -0.26 -6.95
C SER A 25 -12.89 -0.73 -8.34
N VAL A 26 -13.06 0.12 -9.35
CA VAL A 26 -12.65 -0.17 -10.74
C VAL A 26 -11.16 -0.46 -10.81
N TYR A 27 -10.34 0.22 -10.02
CA TYR A 27 -8.90 0.02 -9.97
C TYR A 27 -8.53 -1.38 -9.45
N LEU A 28 -9.05 -1.79 -8.28
CA LEU A 28 -8.79 -3.11 -7.72
C LEU A 28 -9.33 -4.25 -8.60
N ASP A 29 -10.52 -4.05 -9.21
CA ASP A 29 -11.08 -5.01 -10.17
C ASP A 29 -10.15 -5.19 -11.38
N SER A 30 -9.56 -4.10 -11.88
CA SER A 30 -8.58 -4.13 -12.98
C SER A 30 -7.31 -4.87 -12.58
N MET A 31 -6.78 -4.62 -11.38
CA MET A 31 -5.61 -5.31 -10.84
C MET A 31 -5.87 -6.82 -10.70
N LEU A 32 -7.01 -7.20 -10.12
CA LEU A 32 -7.40 -8.61 -9.98
C LEU A 32 -7.50 -9.32 -11.32
N LYS A 33 -8.07 -8.66 -12.33
CA LYS A 33 -8.11 -9.21 -13.69
C LYS A 33 -6.71 -9.49 -14.25
N ARG A 34 -5.75 -8.60 -14.03
CA ARG A 34 -4.34 -8.79 -14.44
C ARG A 34 -3.70 -9.98 -13.73
N VAL A 35 -3.95 -10.15 -12.42
CA VAL A 35 -3.45 -11.33 -11.67
C VAL A 35 -3.97 -12.63 -12.27
N ASN A 36 -5.28 -12.70 -12.56
CA ASN A 36 -5.89 -13.91 -13.12
C ASN A 36 -5.32 -14.24 -14.51
N GLN A 37 -5.10 -13.23 -15.35
CA GLN A 37 -4.46 -13.41 -16.67
C GLN A 37 -3.01 -13.90 -16.54
N LYS A 38 -2.26 -13.42 -15.53
CA LYS A 38 -0.85 -13.80 -15.34
C LYS A 38 -0.69 -15.23 -14.80
N LYS A 39 -1.61 -15.70 -13.95
CA LYS A 39 -1.60 -17.08 -13.42
C LYS A 39 -1.74 -18.14 -14.50
N GLU A 40 -2.34 -17.83 -15.65
CA GLU A 40 -2.46 -18.74 -16.79
C GLU A 40 -1.13 -18.96 -17.54
N CYS A 41 -0.06 -18.23 -17.21
CA CYS A 41 1.20 -18.17 -17.96
C CYS A 41 2.46 -18.53 -17.15
N ILE A 42 2.36 -19.02 -15.91
CA ILE A 42 3.54 -19.27 -15.05
C ILE A 42 3.91 -20.76 -15.07
N ASP A 43 5.16 -21.03 -15.53
CA ASP A 43 5.87 -22.29 -15.24
C ASP A 43 6.48 -22.17 -13.81
N GLU A 44 6.05 -23.07 -12.93
CA GLU A 44 6.56 -23.20 -11.56
C GLU A 44 7.81 -24.06 -11.56
N ASP A 45 9.03 -23.47 -11.60
CA ASP A 45 10.22 -24.18 -11.12
C ASP A 45 11.49 -23.29 -11.10
N GLN A 46 11.61 -22.41 -10.10
CA GLN A 46 12.91 -21.91 -9.63
C GLN A 46 12.79 -21.55 -8.14
N GLU A 47 13.75 -22.01 -7.33
CA GLU A 47 13.96 -21.45 -5.98
C GLU A 47 14.36 -19.99 -6.14
N GLU A 48 13.36 -19.11 -6.12
CA GLU A 48 13.61 -17.67 -6.23
C GLU A 48 14.05 -17.12 -4.87
N ILE A 49 15.10 -16.31 -4.90
CA ILE A 49 15.53 -15.53 -3.74
C ILE A 49 14.36 -14.61 -3.34
N VAL A 50 14.01 -14.61 -2.04
CA VAL A 50 12.94 -13.74 -1.50
C VAL A 50 13.10 -12.31 -1.98
N THR A 51 12.06 -11.76 -2.57
CA THR A 51 12.01 -10.39 -3.07
C THR A 51 11.25 -9.48 -2.10
N VAL A 52 11.97 -8.53 -1.53
CA VAL A 52 11.44 -7.50 -0.63
C VAL A 52 11.21 -6.22 -1.42
N LEU A 53 9.97 -5.77 -1.49
CA LEU A 53 9.62 -4.47 -2.06
C LEU A 53 9.54 -3.43 -0.94
N PHE A 54 10.42 -2.44 -0.98
CA PHE A 54 10.34 -1.27 -0.11
C PHE A 54 9.73 -0.09 -0.88
N ALA A 55 8.47 0.24 -0.57
CA ALA A 55 7.69 1.27 -1.27
C ALA A 55 7.17 2.34 -0.30
N PRO A 56 8.05 3.23 0.18
CA PRO A 56 7.68 4.31 1.09
C PRO A 56 6.88 5.41 0.39
N THR A 57 6.09 6.16 1.18
CA THR A 57 5.48 7.42 0.74
C THR A 57 6.51 8.53 0.59
N TRP A 58 6.08 9.78 0.43
CA TRP A 58 6.93 10.97 0.26
C TRP A 58 6.70 12.00 1.37
N GLY A 59 7.59 12.99 1.45
CA GLY A 59 7.52 14.10 2.41
C GLY A 59 8.25 13.80 3.72
N GLU A 60 8.33 14.80 4.59
CA GLU A 60 9.13 14.80 5.82
C GLU A 60 8.85 13.63 6.78
N SER A 61 7.62 13.12 6.79
CA SER A 61 7.21 11.99 7.61
C SER A 61 7.40 10.64 6.93
N SER A 62 7.89 10.59 5.70
CA SER A 62 8.15 9.32 4.99
C SER A 62 9.31 8.56 5.60
N THR A 63 9.31 7.26 5.40
CA THR A 63 10.40 6.39 5.87
C THR A 63 11.75 6.77 5.30
N LEU A 64 11.82 7.19 4.02
CA LEU A 64 13.08 7.62 3.40
C LEU A 64 13.62 8.90 4.03
N ASN A 65 12.77 9.87 4.34
CA ASN A 65 13.19 11.10 5.00
C ASN A 65 13.63 10.87 6.45
N ARG A 66 12.97 9.93 7.15
CA ARG A 66 13.25 9.67 8.57
C ARG A 66 14.40 8.70 8.82
N TYR A 67 14.48 7.67 8.00
CA TYR A 67 15.39 6.54 8.26
C TYR A 67 16.28 6.19 7.07
N GLY A 68 16.13 6.84 5.92
CA GLY A 68 16.88 6.75 4.68
C GLY A 68 17.98 5.70 4.63
N ASN A 69 19.22 6.12 4.85
CA ASN A 69 20.39 5.25 4.83
C ASN A 69 20.27 4.07 5.79
N ARG A 70 19.73 4.28 6.98
CA ARG A 70 19.67 3.27 8.03
C ARG A 70 18.83 2.07 7.61
N ILE A 71 17.63 2.31 7.03
CA ILE A 71 16.76 1.21 6.57
C ILE A 71 17.33 0.55 5.32
N LEU A 72 17.94 1.31 4.39
CA LEU A 72 18.51 0.75 3.18
C LEU A 72 19.74 -0.12 3.46
N TYR A 73 20.60 0.26 4.41
CA TYR A 73 21.68 -0.61 4.88
C TYR A 73 21.14 -1.89 5.50
N ALA A 74 20.19 -1.78 6.41
CA ALA A 74 19.58 -2.94 7.05
C ALA A 74 18.93 -3.90 6.04
N LEU A 75 18.25 -3.37 5.01
CA LEU A 75 17.68 -4.17 3.92
C LEU A 75 18.77 -4.86 3.08
N LYS A 76 19.82 -4.14 2.70
CA LYS A 76 20.93 -4.68 1.90
C LYS A 76 21.63 -5.83 2.60
N ASP A 77 21.74 -5.77 3.92
CA ASP A 77 22.42 -6.79 4.73
C ASP A 77 21.57 -8.05 4.96
N THR A 78 20.29 -8.07 4.51
CA THR A 78 19.42 -9.24 4.65
C THR A 78 19.82 -10.42 3.76
N GLY A 79 20.46 -10.15 2.62
CA GLY A 79 20.75 -11.13 1.58
C GLY A 79 19.58 -11.43 0.65
N TYR A 80 18.45 -10.73 0.79
CA TYR A 80 17.29 -10.81 -0.10
C TYR A 80 17.48 -9.96 -1.36
N ASN A 81 16.62 -10.19 -2.35
CA ASN A 81 16.48 -9.30 -3.49
C ASN A 81 15.65 -8.07 -3.06
N ILE A 82 16.27 -6.90 -3.05
CA ILE A 82 15.67 -5.66 -2.57
C ILE A 82 15.26 -4.80 -3.76
N VAL A 83 13.99 -4.46 -3.83
CA VAL A 83 13.48 -3.49 -4.80
C VAL A 83 12.97 -2.27 -4.04
N VAL A 84 13.65 -1.13 -4.22
CA VAL A 84 13.26 0.15 -3.64
C VAL A 84 12.41 0.92 -4.65
N ARG A 85 11.18 1.24 -4.28
CA ARG A 85 10.24 2.00 -5.11
C ARG A 85 9.77 3.26 -4.38
N PRO A 86 10.54 4.34 -4.41
CA PRO A 86 10.10 5.62 -3.85
C PRO A 86 8.85 6.13 -4.55
N HIS A 87 8.02 6.83 -3.83
CA HIS A 87 6.89 7.53 -4.44
C HIS A 87 7.41 8.51 -5.51
N PRO A 88 6.80 8.65 -6.70
CA PRO A 88 7.27 9.56 -7.75
C PRO A 88 7.49 11.00 -7.26
N GLN A 89 6.67 11.46 -6.30
CA GLN A 89 6.81 12.79 -5.72
C GLN A 89 8.13 12.98 -4.95
N SER A 90 8.75 11.93 -4.41
CA SER A 90 10.04 12.04 -3.71
C SER A 90 11.13 12.61 -4.60
N TYR A 91 11.13 12.26 -5.89
CA TYR A 91 12.10 12.80 -6.85
C TYR A 91 11.91 14.30 -7.15
N VAL A 92 10.71 14.81 -6.87
CA VAL A 92 10.36 16.24 -7.11
C VAL A 92 10.51 17.06 -5.83
N SER A 93 10.04 16.53 -4.69
CA SER A 93 10.05 17.23 -3.41
C SER A 93 11.41 17.20 -2.72
N ASP A 94 12.12 16.08 -2.84
CA ASP A 94 13.39 15.83 -2.13
C ASP A 94 14.50 15.35 -3.08
N PRO A 95 14.78 16.08 -4.19
CA PRO A 95 15.70 15.60 -5.24
C PRO A 95 17.11 15.35 -4.73
N LYS A 96 17.60 16.16 -3.78
CA LYS A 96 18.94 15.97 -3.18
C LYS A 96 19.03 14.68 -2.37
N LEU A 97 18.05 14.42 -1.52
CA LEU A 97 17.98 13.18 -0.76
C LEU A 97 17.97 11.97 -1.70
N MET A 98 17.15 12.03 -2.76
CA MET A 98 17.08 10.93 -3.73
C MET A 98 18.40 10.71 -4.46
N GLU A 99 19.09 11.78 -4.85
CA GLU A 99 20.43 11.70 -5.48
C GLU A 99 21.46 11.10 -4.52
N GLU A 100 21.50 11.55 -3.27
CA GLU A 100 22.41 11.05 -2.23
C GLU A 100 22.18 9.55 -1.99
N LEU A 101 20.91 9.14 -1.78
CA LEU A 101 20.57 7.73 -1.53
C LEU A 101 20.92 6.83 -2.73
N MET A 102 20.67 7.28 -3.95
CA MET A 102 20.95 6.48 -5.14
C MET A 102 22.44 6.38 -5.43
N ASN A 103 23.23 7.38 -5.08
CA ASN A 103 24.69 7.33 -5.17
C ASN A 103 25.29 6.41 -4.10
N GLU A 104 24.74 6.40 -2.89
CA GLU A 104 25.20 5.56 -1.78
C GLU A 104 24.76 4.10 -1.94
N PHE A 105 23.61 3.87 -2.54
CA PHE A 105 23.04 2.54 -2.83
C PHE A 105 22.87 2.34 -4.33
N PRO A 106 23.97 2.15 -5.08
CA PRO A 106 23.90 1.89 -6.52
C PRO A 106 23.20 0.56 -6.80
N GLU A 107 22.58 0.46 -7.96
CA GLU A 107 21.98 -0.80 -8.43
C GLU A 107 23.03 -1.92 -8.52
N GLY A 108 22.58 -3.14 -8.24
CA GLY A 108 23.40 -4.34 -8.23
C GLY A 108 22.59 -5.60 -8.50
N ASN A 109 23.18 -6.75 -8.22
CA ASN A 109 22.54 -8.05 -8.49
C ASN A 109 21.27 -8.29 -7.64
N THR A 110 21.26 -7.75 -6.42
CA THR A 110 20.19 -7.97 -5.43
C THR A 110 19.62 -6.65 -4.87
N PHE A 111 19.94 -5.51 -5.49
CA PHE A 111 19.44 -4.21 -5.05
C PHE A 111 19.09 -3.34 -6.26
N HIS A 112 17.81 -2.93 -6.36
CA HIS A 112 17.27 -2.25 -7.53
C HIS A 112 16.40 -1.06 -7.16
N TRP A 113 16.44 0.01 -7.95
CA TRP A 113 15.54 1.14 -7.88
C TRP A 113 14.45 1.03 -8.93
N ASN A 114 13.18 0.87 -8.53
CA ASN A 114 12.06 0.81 -9.45
C ASN A 114 11.43 2.19 -9.63
N ARG A 115 11.29 2.62 -10.88
CA ARG A 115 10.70 3.92 -11.29
C ARG A 115 9.56 3.77 -12.29
N ASP A 116 9.05 2.56 -12.47
CA ASP A 116 7.96 2.31 -13.41
C ASP A 116 6.72 3.12 -13.03
N ASN A 117 5.97 3.59 -14.02
CA ASN A 117 4.72 4.29 -13.76
C ASN A 117 3.64 3.34 -13.20
N ASP A 118 3.63 2.09 -13.66
CA ASP A 118 2.73 1.04 -13.20
C ASP A 118 3.38 0.24 -12.07
N ASN A 119 2.65 0.04 -10.97
CA ASN A 119 3.13 -0.70 -9.80
C ASN A 119 2.78 -2.20 -9.84
N PHE A 120 1.97 -2.65 -10.78
CA PHE A 120 1.46 -4.02 -10.79
C PHE A 120 2.55 -5.07 -10.85
N ASP A 121 3.51 -4.93 -11.77
CA ASP A 121 4.53 -5.95 -11.97
C ASP A 121 5.48 -6.05 -10.77
N VAL A 122 5.88 -4.94 -10.18
CA VAL A 122 6.73 -4.94 -9.00
C VAL A 122 6.01 -5.49 -7.77
N LEU A 123 4.73 -5.16 -7.58
CA LEU A 123 3.90 -5.71 -6.51
C LEU A 123 3.68 -7.22 -6.69
N SER A 124 3.45 -7.67 -7.93
CA SER A 124 3.18 -9.10 -8.21
C SER A 124 4.38 -10.00 -7.96
N LYS A 125 5.60 -9.47 -8.09
CA LYS A 125 6.86 -10.20 -7.88
C LYS A 125 7.35 -10.16 -6.43
N ALA A 126 6.84 -9.24 -5.63
CA ALA A 126 7.25 -9.10 -4.25
C ALA A 126 6.69 -10.23 -3.37
N ASP A 127 7.54 -10.81 -2.51
CA ASP A 127 7.14 -11.76 -1.49
C ASP A 127 6.68 -11.06 -0.23
N ILE A 128 7.22 -9.88 0.04
CA ILE A 128 6.81 -9.01 1.14
C ILE A 128 6.90 -7.54 0.71
N LEU A 129 5.94 -6.74 1.14
CA LEU A 129 5.95 -5.29 1.01
C LEU A 129 6.30 -4.65 2.34
N ILE A 130 7.30 -3.76 2.31
CA ILE A 130 7.60 -2.83 3.41
C ILE A 130 7.17 -1.43 2.96
N SER A 131 6.31 -0.78 3.74
CA SER A 131 5.83 0.57 3.43
C SER A 131 5.53 1.32 4.72
N ASP A 132 5.11 2.56 4.62
CA ASP A 132 4.66 3.38 5.74
C ASP A 132 3.12 3.59 5.67
N PHE A 133 2.65 4.83 5.73
CA PHE A 133 1.22 5.17 5.66
C PHE A 133 0.69 5.28 4.21
N SER A 134 1.37 4.70 3.24
CA SER A 134 0.98 4.68 1.82
C SER A 134 -0.21 3.76 1.55
N SER A 135 -1.11 4.18 0.65
CA SER A 135 -2.24 3.36 0.21
C SER A 135 -1.83 2.08 -0.54
N VAL A 136 -0.59 1.99 -1.01
CA VAL A 136 -0.05 0.81 -1.71
C VAL A 136 -0.12 -0.47 -0.86
N VAL A 137 -0.15 -0.33 0.48
CA VAL A 137 -0.33 -1.48 1.39
C VAL A 137 -1.66 -2.20 1.14
N PHE A 138 -2.72 -1.46 0.80
CA PHE A 138 -4.03 -2.03 0.49
C PHE A 138 -4.07 -2.66 -0.91
N ASP A 139 -3.41 -2.05 -1.89
CA ASP A 139 -3.26 -2.65 -3.23
C ASP A 139 -2.57 -4.01 -3.12
N TYR A 140 -1.48 -4.07 -2.35
CA TYR A 140 -0.71 -5.29 -2.16
C TYR A 140 -1.50 -6.37 -1.40
N THR A 141 -2.01 -6.03 -0.21
CA THR A 141 -2.70 -7.00 0.64
C THR A 141 -4.00 -7.50 0.02
N PHE A 142 -4.78 -6.62 -0.62
CA PHE A 142 -6.10 -7.00 -1.17
C PHE A 142 -6.01 -7.80 -2.46
N ILE A 143 -4.99 -7.54 -3.28
CA ILE A 143 -4.83 -8.21 -4.58
C ILE A 143 -4.01 -9.48 -4.48
N PHE A 144 -2.90 -9.45 -3.72
CA PHE A 144 -1.97 -10.59 -3.65
C PHE A 144 -2.16 -11.46 -2.41
N ASN A 145 -2.99 -11.01 -1.46
CA ASN A 145 -3.29 -11.73 -0.20
C ASN A 145 -2.04 -12.04 0.64
N LYS A 146 -1.05 -11.16 0.57
CA LYS A 146 0.22 -11.27 1.30
C LYS A 146 0.28 -10.24 2.43
N PRO A 147 0.91 -10.58 3.58
CA PRO A 147 1.09 -9.64 4.68
C PRO A 147 2.12 -8.55 4.34
N ILE A 148 2.18 -7.52 5.16
CA ILE A 148 3.09 -6.39 5.01
C ILE A 148 3.97 -6.18 6.24
N ILE A 149 5.00 -5.36 6.09
CA ILE A 149 5.67 -4.70 7.19
C ILE A 149 5.38 -3.19 7.06
N TYR A 150 4.77 -2.60 8.09
CA TYR A 150 4.51 -1.17 8.10
C TYR A 150 5.49 -0.44 9.01
N VAL A 151 6.09 0.63 8.49
CA VAL A 151 7.07 1.41 9.23
C VAL A 151 6.36 2.51 10.00
N ASN A 152 6.51 2.50 11.32
CA ASN A 152 6.00 3.58 12.15
C ASN A 152 6.97 4.76 12.13
N THR A 153 6.58 5.81 11.43
CA THR A 153 7.35 7.05 11.32
C THR A 153 6.89 8.12 12.30
N ASN A 154 6.04 7.78 13.28
CA ASN A 154 5.42 8.75 14.18
C ASN A 154 4.77 9.91 13.40
N LEU A 155 3.88 9.54 12.45
CA LEU A 155 3.21 10.49 11.57
C LEU A 155 2.41 11.52 12.38
N ASP A 156 2.71 12.80 12.15
CA ASP A 156 1.88 13.90 12.66
C ASP A 156 0.63 14.04 11.78
N TYR A 157 -0.54 13.86 12.38
CA TYR A 157 -1.83 13.98 11.71
C TYR A 157 -2.38 15.41 11.70
N SER A 158 -1.80 16.32 12.46
CA SER A 158 -2.31 17.68 12.63
C SER A 158 -2.49 18.46 11.33
N PRO A 159 -1.67 18.27 10.28
CA PRO A 159 -1.87 18.94 8.99
C PRO A 159 -2.98 18.34 8.13
N TYR A 160 -3.52 17.17 8.49
CA TYR A 160 -4.48 16.45 7.66
C TYR A 160 -5.92 16.75 8.07
N ASP A 161 -6.82 16.72 7.11
CA ASP A 161 -8.27 16.97 7.32
C ASP A 161 -8.95 16.01 8.31
N ALA A 162 -8.30 14.92 8.68
CA ALA A 162 -8.81 13.95 9.64
C ALA A 162 -8.31 14.15 11.08
N ALA A 163 -7.45 15.15 11.33
CA ALA A 163 -6.89 15.42 12.66
C ALA A 163 -7.93 15.79 13.72
N TRP A 164 -9.09 16.30 13.28
CA TRP A 164 -10.23 16.68 14.13
C TRP A 164 -11.18 15.52 14.48
N LEU A 165 -10.92 14.30 13.97
CA LEU A 165 -11.69 13.11 14.37
C LEU A 165 -11.21 12.62 15.74
N ASP A 166 -12.14 12.37 16.67
CA ASP A 166 -11.86 11.86 18.01
C ASP A 166 -11.49 10.35 18.02
N ARG A 167 -11.14 9.80 16.87
CA ARG A 167 -10.79 8.39 16.70
C ARG A 167 -9.67 8.20 15.71
N PRO A 168 -8.89 7.11 15.83
CA PRO A 168 -7.85 6.79 14.85
C PRO A 168 -8.43 6.65 13.44
N ILE A 169 -7.67 7.10 12.46
CA ILE A 169 -7.99 6.92 11.04
C ILE A 169 -7.91 5.42 10.73
N TRP A 170 -8.97 4.86 10.11
CA TRP A 170 -9.06 3.42 9.88
C TRP A 170 -7.87 2.84 9.11
N ASN A 171 -7.40 3.52 8.06
CA ASN A 171 -6.27 3.07 7.24
C ASN A 171 -4.95 2.94 8.01
N ILE A 172 -4.84 3.54 9.19
CA ILE A 172 -3.69 3.36 10.08
C ILE A 172 -4.01 2.31 11.15
N SER A 173 -5.20 2.39 11.76
CA SER A 173 -5.57 1.49 12.84
C SER A 173 -5.70 0.02 12.41
N VAL A 174 -5.86 -0.25 11.12
CA VAL A 174 -5.96 -1.60 10.56
C VAL A 174 -4.58 -2.25 10.28
N LEU A 175 -3.50 -1.46 10.17
CA LEU A 175 -2.18 -1.99 9.79
C LEU A 175 -1.68 -3.15 10.66
N PRO A 176 -1.87 -3.17 11.99
CA PRO A 176 -1.48 -4.31 12.83
C PRO A 176 -2.20 -5.62 12.51
N GLU A 177 -3.37 -5.55 11.86
CA GLU A 177 -4.08 -6.74 11.39
C GLU A 177 -3.56 -7.24 10.04
N LEU A 178 -2.86 -6.39 9.29
CA LEU A 178 -2.34 -6.71 7.96
C LEU A 178 -0.87 -7.18 7.99
N GLY A 179 -0.13 -6.90 9.06
CA GLY A 179 1.28 -7.22 9.12
C GLY A 179 1.98 -6.79 10.41
N ALA A 180 3.31 -6.78 10.39
CA ALA A 180 4.13 -6.39 11.53
C ALA A 180 4.60 -4.95 11.46
N GLU A 181 4.81 -4.37 12.64
CA GLU A 181 5.36 -3.03 12.80
C GLU A 181 6.89 -3.04 12.77
N LEU A 182 7.48 -2.13 12.00
CA LEU A 182 8.87 -1.77 12.05
C LEU A 182 9.02 -0.38 12.67
N THR A 183 9.77 -0.29 13.74
CA THR A 183 10.02 0.94 14.49
C THR A 183 11.50 1.34 14.40
N ALA A 184 11.83 2.54 14.86
CA ALA A 184 13.23 2.97 14.98
C ALA A 184 14.09 2.00 15.80
N ASP A 185 13.51 1.29 16.77
CA ASP A 185 14.26 0.43 17.70
C ASP A 185 14.57 -0.96 17.10
N ASN A 186 13.88 -1.38 16.04
CA ASN A 186 14.05 -2.72 15.45
C ASN A 186 14.45 -2.73 13.96
N ILE A 187 14.80 -1.57 13.39
CA ILE A 187 15.24 -1.48 11.97
C ILE A 187 16.44 -2.40 11.71
N GLU A 188 17.39 -2.48 12.62
CA GLU A 188 18.59 -3.34 12.48
C GLU A 188 18.23 -4.84 12.50
N ASN A 189 17.07 -5.19 13.01
CA ASN A 189 16.57 -6.55 13.05
C ASN A 189 15.58 -6.84 11.90
N ILE A 190 15.57 -6.02 10.85
CA ILE A 190 14.60 -6.07 9.76
C ILE A 190 14.50 -7.46 9.12
N LYS A 191 15.63 -8.18 9.00
CA LYS A 191 15.63 -9.56 8.48
C LYS A 191 14.74 -10.47 9.33
N GLN A 192 14.87 -10.43 10.64
CA GLN A 192 14.08 -11.26 11.56
C GLN A 192 12.60 -10.88 11.50
N VAL A 193 12.29 -9.58 11.32
CA VAL A 193 10.91 -9.12 11.14
C VAL A 193 10.34 -9.67 9.82
N ILE A 194 11.10 -9.63 8.73
CA ILE A 194 10.70 -10.19 7.43
C ILE A 194 10.43 -11.70 7.56
N ASP A 195 11.38 -12.46 8.11
CA ASP A 195 11.27 -13.91 8.28
C ASP A 195 10.05 -14.31 9.15
N GLY A 196 9.68 -13.47 10.11
CA GLY A 196 8.52 -13.71 10.97
C GLY A 196 7.16 -13.34 10.36
N VAL A 197 7.15 -12.63 9.24
CA VAL A 197 5.93 -12.11 8.58
C VAL A 197 5.62 -12.86 7.30
N ILE A 198 6.62 -13.19 6.49
CA ILE A 198 6.44 -13.95 5.24
C ILE A 198 5.69 -15.24 5.56
N ASP A 199 4.64 -15.54 4.79
CA ASP A 199 3.80 -16.72 4.90
C ASP A 199 3.18 -16.98 6.29
N ASN A 200 3.15 -15.96 7.15
CA ASN A 200 2.58 -16.09 8.48
C ASN A 200 1.03 -16.05 8.41
N PRO A 201 0.34 -17.16 8.68
CA PRO A 201 -1.12 -17.25 8.56
C PRO A 201 -1.87 -16.35 9.55
N LYS A 202 -1.19 -15.84 10.56
CA LYS A 202 -1.76 -14.91 11.55
C LYS A 202 -2.47 -13.71 10.89
N TYR A 203 -1.95 -13.23 9.76
CA TYR A 203 -2.46 -12.04 9.10
C TYR A 203 -3.57 -12.31 8.08
N CYS A 204 -3.76 -13.58 7.65
CA CYS A 204 -4.74 -13.93 6.62
C CYS A 204 -6.16 -13.44 6.95
N LEU A 205 -6.61 -13.67 8.18
CA LEU A 205 -7.96 -13.26 8.61
C LEU A 205 -8.12 -11.73 8.67
N GLY A 206 -7.08 -11.01 9.09
CA GLY A 206 -7.07 -9.53 9.12
C GLY A 206 -7.15 -8.96 7.71
N ILE A 207 -6.36 -9.50 6.79
CA ILE A 207 -6.37 -9.11 5.37
C ILE A 207 -7.75 -9.36 4.75
N GLU A 208 -8.34 -10.55 4.99
CA GLU A 208 -9.67 -10.88 4.48
C GLU A 208 -10.73 -9.91 4.99
N LYS A 209 -10.79 -9.67 6.29
CA LYS A 209 -11.72 -8.72 6.92
C LYS A 209 -11.55 -7.29 6.39
N ALA A 210 -10.30 -6.81 6.27
CA ALA A 210 -10.02 -5.48 5.76
C ALA A 210 -10.44 -5.34 4.29
N ARG A 211 -10.16 -6.36 3.49
CA ARG A 211 -10.56 -6.44 2.08
C ARG A 211 -12.08 -6.43 1.93
N ASP A 212 -12.81 -7.24 2.72
CA ASP A 212 -14.28 -7.29 2.68
C ASP A 212 -14.90 -5.97 3.13
N TYR A 213 -14.26 -5.31 4.09
CA TYR A 213 -14.69 -4.02 4.58
C TYR A 213 -14.52 -2.89 3.54
N CYS A 214 -13.48 -2.93 2.71
CA CYS A 214 -13.12 -1.86 1.80
C CYS A 214 -13.55 -2.07 0.36
N TRP A 215 -13.64 -3.32 -0.08
CA TRP A 215 -13.84 -3.64 -1.50
C TRP A 215 -15.14 -4.41 -1.70
N GLU A 216 -16.23 -3.65 -1.77
CA GLU A 216 -17.56 -4.14 -2.12
C GLU A 216 -17.68 -4.40 -3.63
N HIS A 217 -18.59 -5.25 -4.04
CA HIS A 217 -18.96 -5.50 -5.44
C HIS A 217 -17.77 -5.85 -6.35
N ARG A 218 -16.91 -6.76 -5.89
CA ARG A 218 -15.69 -7.16 -6.60
C ARG A 218 -15.99 -7.69 -8.00
N GLY A 219 -15.29 -7.16 -8.99
CA GLY A 219 -15.46 -7.51 -10.40
C GLY A 219 -16.63 -6.83 -11.10
N GLU A 220 -17.45 -6.04 -10.38
CA GLU A 220 -18.66 -5.42 -10.92
C GLU A 220 -18.58 -3.88 -10.99
N ALA A 221 -17.53 -3.26 -10.45
CA ALA A 221 -17.48 -1.83 -10.23
C ALA A 221 -17.73 -1.02 -11.51
N ALA A 222 -17.10 -1.38 -12.62
CA ALA A 222 -17.27 -0.67 -13.89
C ALA A 222 -18.71 -0.74 -14.41
N THR A 223 -19.34 -1.92 -14.36
CA THR A 223 -20.74 -2.12 -14.77
C THR A 223 -21.67 -1.29 -13.90
N ARG A 224 -21.48 -1.32 -12.58
CA ARG A 224 -22.31 -0.55 -11.64
C ARG A 224 -22.21 0.97 -11.83
N VAL A 225 -21.00 1.48 -12.15
CA VAL A 225 -20.82 2.89 -12.51
C VAL A 225 -21.61 3.23 -13.76
N VAL A 226 -21.51 2.41 -14.82
CA VAL A 226 -22.22 2.62 -16.09
C VAL A 226 -23.72 2.59 -15.89
N ASP A 227 -24.24 1.57 -15.20
CA ASP A 227 -25.69 1.42 -14.93
C ASP A 227 -26.25 2.61 -14.15
N TYR A 228 -25.50 3.07 -13.12
CA TYR A 228 -25.87 4.25 -12.38
C TYR A 228 -25.93 5.50 -13.27
N LEU A 229 -24.93 5.75 -14.09
CA LEU A 229 -24.90 6.89 -15.01
C LEU A 229 -26.04 6.85 -16.03
N ILE A 230 -26.35 5.67 -16.58
CA ILE A 230 -27.48 5.47 -17.50
C ILE A 230 -28.81 5.77 -16.78
N SER A 231 -28.98 5.28 -15.54
CA SER A 231 -30.21 5.53 -14.78
C SER A 231 -30.44 7.02 -14.51
N LYS A 232 -29.38 7.80 -14.34
CA LYS A 232 -29.48 9.27 -14.12
C LYS A 232 -29.75 10.04 -15.40
N ARG A 233 -29.34 9.53 -16.57
CA ARG A 233 -29.57 10.19 -17.86
C ARG A 233 -31.08 10.35 -18.17
N GLY A 234 -31.91 9.40 -17.73
CA GLY A 234 -33.37 9.47 -17.90
C GLY A 234 -34.07 10.47 -16.98
N THR A 235 -33.38 11.02 -15.98
CA THR A 235 -33.92 11.99 -15.02
C THR A 235 -33.52 13.45 -15.30
N LEU A 236 -32.68 13.66 -16.31
CA LEU A 236 -32.16 14.99 -16.72
C LEU A 236 -32.87 15.57 -17.97
N CYS A 237 -33.96 14.93 -18.45
CA CYS A 237 -34.80 15.39 -19.54
C CYS A 237 -36.11 16.01 -19.02
#